data_a1b878fbcc9299adaa19cca7d9cc87a5
#
_entry.id   a1b878fbcc9299adaa19cca7d9cc87a5
#
_cell.length_a   1.000
_cell.length_b   1.000
_cell.length_c   1.000
_cell.angle_alpha   90.00
_cell.angle_beta   90.00
_cell.angle_gamma   90.00
#
_symmetry.space_group_name_H-M   'P 1'
#
loop_
_entity.id
_entity.type
_entity.pdbx_description
1 polymer ?
#
loop_
_entity_poly.entity_id
_entity_poly.type
_entity_poly.pdbx_seq_one_letter_code
_entity_poly.pdbx_strand_id
1 'polypeptide(L)'
;MNFESRAWASRVLTVAIAVVAVVVVNGQKVQRQDPLPAFLFAVEIDGVNTGFFRSVGGLKMETEVVDFREGGITDPIRKLAGVTRFANIRLARGFTGDRTLYDWFTNVQKPNPIKVDGRIIMFDRHGVRVAAWTFSNGFPVKWEGPELDASGNEVAIETIEIAHEGLTLSDDDKN
;
A
#
# COMPACT_ATOMS: atom_id res chain seq x y z
N MET A 1 -37.57 3.22 -90.51
CA MET A 1 -37.71 4.07 -89.29
C MET A 1 -36.83 3.42 -88.27
N ASN A 2 -35.53 3.85 -88.28
CA ASN A 2 -34.89 4.58 -87.23
C ASN A 2 -35.00 3.95 -85.84
N PHE A 3 -34.00 3.55 -85.21
CA PHE A 3 -32.95 4.32 -84.58
C PHE A 3 -31.75 3.46 -84.17
N GLU A 4 -30.59 3.97 -84.41
CA GLU A 4 -29.30 3.51 -83.86
C GLU A 4 -29.26 3.60 -82.35
N SER A 5 -28.62 2.65 -81.74
CA SER A 5 -28.09 2.82 -80.41
C SER A 5 -26.64 2.48 -80.33
N ARG A 6 -25.89 3.51 -80.16
CA ARG A 6 -24.41 3.51 -80.03
C ARG A 6 -24.02 2.83 -78.75
N ALA A 7 -23.19 1.81 -78.89
CA ALA A 7 -22.46 1.25 -77.76
C ALA A 7 -21.40 2.24 -77.23
N TRP A 8 -21.56 2.70 -76.00
CA TRP A 8 -20.54 3.41 -75.24
C TRP A 8 -19.81 2.43 -74.34
N ALA A 9 -18.59 2.13 -74.69
CA ALA A 9 -17.67 1.41 -73.83
C ALA A 9 -17.28 2.26 -72.63
N SER A 10 -17.85 1.98 -71.50
CA SER A 10 -17.49 2.61 -70.24
C SER A 10 -16.18 1.97 -69.72
N ARG A 11 -15.08 2.72 -69.86
CA ARG A 11 -13.83 2.39 -69.21
C ARG A 11 -14.01 2.55 -67.69
N VAL A 12 -14.13 1.45 -66.99
CA VAL A 12 -14.08 1.42 -65.52
C VAL A 12 -12.60 1.66 -65.12
N LEU A 13 -12.33 2.85 -64.74
CA LEU A 13 -11.05 3.20 -64.12
C LEU A 13 -11.06 2.67 -62.68
N THR A 14 -10.41 1.55 -62.48
CA THR A 14 -10.23 0.98 -61.12
C THR A 14 -9.22 1.85 -60.37
N VAL A 15 -9.72 2.77 -59.56
CA VAL A 15 -8.89 3.52 -58.62
C VAL A 15 -8.60 2.57 -57.44
N ALA A 16 -7.38 2.05 -57.40
CA ALA A 16 -6.89 1.32 -56.23
C ALA A 16 -6.70 2.34 -55.08
N ILE A 17 -7.65 2.36 -54.16
CA ILE A 17 -7.52 3.10 -52.91
C ILE A 17 -6.57 2.31 -52.04
N ALA A 18 -5.31 2.75 -51.97
CA ALA A 18 -4.38 2.26 -50.96
C ALA A 18 -4.87 2.71 -49.59
N VAL A 19 -5.47 1.81 -48.85
CA VAL A 19 -5.79 2.01 -47.43
C VAL A 19 -4.48 2.03 -46.66
N VAL A 20 -3.95 3.21 -46.44
CA VAL A 20 -2.87 3.39 -45.46
C VAL A 20 -3.45 3.15 -44.09
N ALA A 21 -3.19 1.98 -43.56
CA ALA A 21 -3.50 1.68 -42.16
C ALA A 21 -2.60 2.56 -41.27
N VAL A 22 -3.16 3.67 -40.81
CA VAL A 22 -2.53 4.47 -39.75
C VAL A 22 -2.62 3.64 -38.48
N VAL A 23 -1.52 2.97 -38.13
CA VAL A 23 -1.36 2.39 -36.80
C VAL A 23 -1.28 3.55 -35.83
N VAL A 24 -2.41 3.88 -35.19
CA VAL A 24 -2.43 4.77 -34.05
C VAL A 24 -1.79 4.00 -32.91
N VAL A 25 -0.49 4.20 -32.72
CA VAL A 25 0.17 3.82 -31.47
C VAL A 25 -0.43 4.73 -30.41
N ASN A 26 -1.34 4.18 -29.61
CA ASN A 26 -1.82 4.84 -28.41
C ASN A 26 -0.61 5.04 -27.49
N GLY A 27 0.01 6.21 -27.63
CA GLY A 27 0.97 6.71 -26.67
C GLY A 27 0.23 6.95 -25.36
N GLN A 28 0.10 5.90 -24.53
CA GLN A 28 -0.28 6.08 -23.14
C GLN A 28 0.77 7.01 -22.54
N LYS A 29 0.39 8.26 -22.32
CA LYS A 29 1.17 9.17 -21.49
C LYS A 29 1.26 8.47 -20.13
N VAL A 30 2.42 7.93 -19.81
CA VAL A 30 2.74 7.48 -18.46
C VAL A 30 2.61 8.74 -17.60
N GLN A 31 1.49 8.85 -16.91
CA GLN A 31 1.26 9.94 -15.99
C GLN A 31 2.24 9.72 -14.84
N ARG A 32 3.31 10.54 -14.80
CA ARG A 32 4.23 10.53 -13.67
C ARG A 32 3.42 10.92 -12.44
N GLN A 33 3.25 9.99 -11.53
CA GLN A 33 2.77 10.30 -10.18
C GLN A 33 3.98 10.71 -9.36
N ASP A 34 3.98 11.95 -8.89
CA ASP A 34 5.00 12.39 -7.96
C ASP A 34 4.85 11.63 -6.64
N PRO A 35 5.97 11.31 -5.96
CA PRO A 35 5.92 10.67 -4.65
C PRO A 35 5.08 11.49 -3.66
N LEU A 36 4.25 10.81 -2.89
CA LEU A 36 3.39 11.44 -1.89
C LEU A 36 4.24 11.87 -0.68
N PRO A 37 4.00 13.08 -0.14
CA PRO A 37 4.66 13.50 1.08
C PRO A 37 4.13 12.71 2.28
N ALA A 38 5.02 12.08 3.05
CA ALA A 38 4.68 11.20 4.17
C ALA A 38 4.48 11.94 5.52
N PHE A 39 4.09 13.22 5.51
CA PHE A 39 4.00 14.02 6.73
C PHE A 39 2.58 14.12 7.31
N LEU A 40 1.56 13.77 6.55
CA LEU A 40 0.17 13.77 7.03
C LEU A 40 -0.35 12.34 7.08
N PHE A 41 -0.59 11.83 8.28
CA PHE A 41 -1.20 10.52 8.48
C PHE A 41 -2.03 10.50 9.77
N ALA A 42 -3.00 9.60 9.82
CA ALA A 42 -3.77 9.26 11.01
C ALA A 42 -3.61 7.78 11.32
N VAL A 43 -3.73 7.43 12.60
CA VAL A 43 -3.75 6.04 13.06
C VAL A 43 -5.05 5.83 13.82
N GLU A 44 -5.81 4.83 13.41
CA GLU A 44 -7.05 4.40 14.03
C GLU A 44 -6.84 2.96 14.52
N ILE A 45 -7.13 2.69 15.78
CA ILE A 45 -7.05 1.36 16.38
C ILE A 45 -8.35 1.11 17.10
N ASP A 46 -9.00 0.00 16.79
CA ASP A 46 -10.31 -0.32 17.32
C ASP A 46 -10.29 -0.42 18.85
N GLY A 47 -11.19 0.34 19.49
CA GLY A 47 -11.31 0.40 20.95
C GLY A 47 -10.16 1.14 21.68
N VAL A 48 -9.20 1.72 20.96
CA VAL A 48 -8.08 2.47 21.54
C VAL A 48 -8.10 3.91 21.04
N ASN A 49 -8.32 4.86 21.90
CA ASN A 49 -8.19 6.29 21.55
C ASN A 49 -6.71 6.67 21.53
N THR A 50 -6.13 6.72 20.36
CA THR A 50 -4.68 6.79 20.19
C THR A 50 -4.11 8.21 20.09
N GLY A 51 -4.93 9.22 19.84
CA GLY A 51 -4.45 10.58 19.64
C GLY A 51 -3.58 10.75 18.40
N PHE A 52 -2.71 11.77 18.42
CA PHE A 52 -1.83 12.08 17.28
C PHE A 52 -0.47 11.40 17.42
N PHE A 53 -0.06 10.66 16.39
CA PHE A 53 1.27 10.08 16.29
C PHE A 53 2.22 10.98 15.51
N ARG A 54 3.49 10.97 15.92
CA ARG A 54 4.59 11.66 15.25
C ARG A 54 5.17 10.83 14.11
N SER A 55 5.25 9.52 14.31
CA SER A 55 5.84 8.62 13.31
C SER A 55 5.23 7.23 13.37
N VAL A 56 5.23 6.59 12.21
CA VAL A 56 4.84 5.20 11.98
C VAL A 56 5.97 4.51 11.23
N GLY A 57 6.32 3.31 11.65
CA GLY A 57 7.29 2.45 10.98
C GLY A 57 6.84 0.99 11.00
N GLY A 58 7.59 0.12 10.29
CA GLY A 58 7.29 -1.32 10.29
C GLY A 58 6.22 -1.75 9.29
N LEU A 59 5.78 -0.90 8.38
CA LEU A 59 4.84 -1.28 7.29
C LEU A 59 5.58 -2.15 6.27
N LYS A 60 5.98 -3.35 6.68
CA LYS A 60 6.82 -4.27 5.90
C LYS A 60 6.28 -5.69 5.99
N MET A 61 6.28 -6.36 4.84
CA MET A 61 6.06 -7.79 4.73
C MET A 61 7.21 -8.42 3.94
N GLU A 62 7.54 -9.65 4.26
CA GLU A 62 8.63 -10.39 3.63
C GLU A 62 8.21 -11.85 3.43
N THR A 63 8.43 -12.38 2.22
CA THR A 63 8.13 -13.77 1.89
C THR A 63 9.44 -14.53 1.76
N GLU A 64 9.56 -15.63 2.48
CA GLU A 64 10.68 -16.56 2.38
C GLU A 64 10.76 -17.16 0.97
N VAL A 65 11.95 -17.29 0.44
CA VAL A 65 12.19 -17.96 -0.84
C VAL A 65 12.75 -19.35 -0.58
N VAL A 66 12.05 -20.37 -1.07
CA VAL A 66 12.48 -21.76 -0.98
C VAL A 66 13.04 -22.21 -2.33
N ASP A 67 14.31 -22.61 -2.33
CA ASP A 67 14.97 -23.14 -3.51
C ASP A 67 14.59 -24.64 -3.70
N PHE A 68 13.95 -24.94 -4.80
CA PHE A 68 13.56 -26.29 -5.16
C PHE A 68 14.41 -26.83 -6.33
N ARG A 69 15.04 -27.98 -6.11
CA ARG A 69 15.84 -28.69 -7.13
C ARG A 69 15.16 -30.01 -7.49
N GLU A 70 14.87 -30.21 -8.75
CA GLU A 70 14.47 -31.53 -9.28
C GLU A 70 15.72 -32.37 -9.49
N GLY A 71 15.75 -33.57 -8.89
CA GLY A 71 16.90 -34.47 -8.99
C GLY A 71 17.17 -34.89 -10.44
N GLY A 72 18.40 -34.71 -10.92
CA GLY A 72 18.87 -35.19 -12.22
C GLY A 72 18.87 -34.19 -13.37
N ILE A 73 18.50 -32.95 -13.16
CA ILE A 73 18.49 -31.88 -14.18
C ILE A 73 19.50 -30.81 -13.82
N THR A 74 20.33 -30.38 -14.79
CA THR A 74 21.30 -29.27 -14.63
C THR A 74 20.64 -27.91 -14.83
N ASP A 75 19.33 -27.84 -14.73
CA ASP A 75 18.51 -26.65 -14.95
C ASP A 75 18.60 -25.63 -13.81
N PRO A 76 18.26 -24.37 -14.07
CA PRO A 76 18.29 -23.34 -13.03
C PRO A 76 17.36 -23.71 -11.87
N ILE A 77 17.83 -23.41 -10.65
CA ILE A 77 17.09 -23.63 -9.40
C ILE A 77 15.73 -22.92 -9.50
N ARG A 78 14.65 -23.67 -9.29
CA ARG A 78 13.31 -23.09 -9.19
C ARG A 78 13.11 -22.46 -7.82
N LYS A 79 12.55 -21.25 -7.78
CA LYS A 79 12.23 -20.54 -6.57
C LYS A 79 10.74 -20.64 -6.28
N LEU A 80 10.41 -21.10 -5.08
CA LEU A 80 9.04 -21.20 -4.59
C LEU A 80 8.82 -20.16 -3.49
N ALA A 81 7.61 -19.61 -3.44
CA ALA A 81 7.21 -18.74 -2.34
C ALA A 81 6.96 -19.59 -1.08
N GLY A 82 7.66 -19.25 -0.01
CA GLY A 82 7.48 -19.85 1.31
C GLY A 82 6.53 -19.02 2.19
N VAL A 83 6.79 -18.97 3.49
CA VAL A 83 5.98 -18.27 4.47
C VAL A 83 6.17 -16.77 4.37
N THR A 84 5.07 -16.02 4.39
CA THR A 84 5.09 -14.55 4.52
C THR A 84 5.09 -14.15 6.00
N ARG A 85 5.97 -13.23 6.37
CA ARG A 85 6.10 -12.67 7.71
C ARG A 85 5.86 -11.17 7.66
N PHE A 86 5.24 -10.65 8.70
CA PHE A 86 4.97 -9.22 8.88
C PHE A 86 5.91 -8.67 9.95
N ALA A 87 6.48 -7.48 9.71
CA ALA A 87 7.23 -6.77 10.73
C ALA A 87 6.27 -6.11 11.73
N ASN A 88 6.73 -5.92 12.97
CA ASN A 88 5.94 -5.19 13.96
C ASN A 88 5.76 -3.73 13.51
N ILE A 89 4.58 -3.20 13.69
CA ILE A 89 4.29 -1.78 13.48
C ILE A 89 4.77 -1.01 14.69
N ARG A 90 5.62 0.01 14.48
CA ARG A 90 6.13 0.89 15.52
C ARG A 90 5.48 2.26 15.40
N LEU A 91 4.83 2.69 16.46
CA LEU A 91 4.17 3.98 16.57
C LEU A 91 4.86 4.82 17.65
N ALA A 92 5.17 6.09 17.35
CA ALA A 92 5.72 7.02 18.33
C ALA A 92 4.89 8.30 18.41
N ARG A 93 4.62 8.77 19.62
CA ARG A 93 3.91 10.03 19.88
C ARG A 93 4.54 10.83 21.03
N GLY A 94 4.22 12.13 21.09
CA GLY A 94 4.56 12.93 22.26
C GLY A 94 3.81 12.40 23.50
N PHE A 95 4.50 12.27 24.61
CA PHE A 95 3.91 11.84 25.87
C PHE A 95 3.10 12.99 26.51
N THR A 96 1.81 12.78 26.64
CA THR A 96 0.87 13.79 27.19
C THR A 96 0.39 13.49 28.61
N GLY A 97 0.91 12.41 29.23
CA GLY A 97 0.40 11.88 30.49
C GLY A 97 -0.83 10.97 30.32
N ASP A 98 -1.32 10.79 29.10
CA ASP A 98 -2.38 9.84 28.77
C ASP A 98 -1.86 8.40 28.86
N ARG A 99 -2.58 7.55 29.61
CA ARG A 99 -2.18 6.18 29.90
C ARG A 99 -2.73 5.17 28.90
N THR A 100 -3.46 5.59 27.90
CA THR A 100 -4.20 4.69 27.00
C THR A 100 -3.29 3.61 26.37
N LEU A 101 -2.11 3.98 25.86
CA LEU A 101 -1.17 3.02 25.27
C LEU A 101 -0.54 2.09 26.30
N TYR A 102 -0.22 2.62 27.48
CA TYR A 102 0.31 1.84 28.59
C TYR A 102 -0.73 0.83 29.11
N ASP A 103 -1.98 1.27 29.28
CA ASP A 103 -3.06 0.41 29.76
C ASP A 103 -3.41 -0.66 28.69
N TRP A 104 -3.33 -0.33 27.42
CA TRP A 104 -3.46 -1.32 26.34
C TRP A 104 -2.35 -2.37 26.40
N PHE A 105 -1.09 -1.95 26.56
CA PHE A 105 0.04 -2.86 26.71
C PHE A 105 -0.11 -3.78 27.93
N THR A 106 -0.51 -3.25 29.08
CA THR A 106 -0.69 -4.04 30.29
C THR A 106 -1.86 -5.04 30.21
N ASN A 107 -2.87 -4.73 29.39
CA ASN A 107 -3.99 -5.64 29.14
C ASN A 107 -3.59 -6.94 28.42
N VAL A 108 -2.49 -6.94 27.66
CA VAL A 108 -1.96 -8.14 26.99
C VAL A 108 -1.44 -9.18 28.00
N GLN A 109 -1.07 -8.75 29.21
CA GLN A 109 -0.60 -9.64 30.29
C GLN A 109 -1.75 -10.44 30.93
N LYS A 110 -2.99 -10.10 30.62
CA LYS A 110 -4.17 -10.82 31.12
C LYS A 110 -4.41 -12.11 30.34
N PRO A 111 -5.01 -13.13 30.96
CA PRO A 111 -5.51 -14.30 30.24
C PRO A 111 -6.48 -13.84 29.14
N ASN A 112 -6.29 -14.28 27.89
CA ASN A 112 -7.07 -13.87 26.72
C ASN A 112 -6.89 -12.38 26.35
N PRO A 113 -5.72 -11.99 25.85
CA PRO A 113 -5.50 -10.64 25.38
C PRO A 113 -6.42 -10.32 24.20
N ILE A 114 -7.01 -9.14 24.23
CA ILE A 114 -7.87 -8.65 23.13
C ILE A 114 -6.95 -8.24 21.98
N LYS A 115 -7.07 -8.93 20.86
CA LYS A 115 -6.49 -8.51 19.59
C LYS A 115 -7.43 -7.52 18.92
N VAL A 116 -6.87 -6.50 18.29
CA VAL A 116 -7.63 -5.42 17.65
C VAL A 116 -7.17 -5.23 16.23
N ASP A 117 -8.07 -4.73 15.41
CA ASP A 117 -7.73 -4.26 14.08
C ASP A 117 -7.39 -2.77 14.12
N GLY A 118 -6.63 -2.32 13.15
CA GLY A 118 -6.29 -0.91 13.07
C GLY A 118 -5.94 -0.49 11.66
N ARG A 119 -5.91 0.82 11.48
CA ARG A 119 -5.74 1.46 10.18
C ARG A 119 -4.77 2.62 10.29
N ILE A 120 -3.85 2.70 9.33
CA ILE A 120 -2.91 3.80 9.16
C ILE A 120 -3.26 4.47 7.85
N ILE A 121 -3.69 5.72 7.90
CA ILE A 121 -4.24 6.44 6.77
C ILE A 121 -3.28 7.55 6.39
N MET A 122 -2.84 7.60 5.14
CA MET A 122 -2.01 8.65 4.60
C MET A 122 -2.85 9.65 3.81
N PHE A 123 -2.55 10.94 3.98
CA PHE A 123 -3.22 12.03 3.30
C PHE A 123 -2.25 12.80 2.41
N ASP A 124 -2.78 13.40 1.36
CA ASP A 124 -2.05 14.38 0.57
C ASP A 124 -2.01 15.75 1.27
N ARG A 125 -1.35 16.73 0.62
CA ARG A 125 -1.24 18.12 1.13
C ARG A 125 -2.59 18.85 1.25
N HIS A 126 -3.64 18.33 0.63
CA HIS A 126 -4.99 18.89 0.65
C HIS A 126 -5.89 18.18 1.67
N GLY A 127 -5.36 17.23 2.43
CA GLY A 127 -6.12 16.44 3.39
C GLY A 127 -6.98 15.34 2.75
N VAL A 128 -6.74 15.02 1.46
CA VAL A 128 -7.42 13.93 0.79
C VAL A 128 -6.70 12.61 1.09
N ARG A 129 -7.44 11.58 1.42
CA ARG A 129 -6.93 10.22 1.62
C ARG A 129 -6.31 9.70 0.33
N VAL A 130 -5.10 9.16 0.41
CA VAL A 130 -4.37 8.64 -0.76
C VAL A 130 -3.98 7.19 -0.62
N ALA A 131 -3.87 6.68 0.59
CA ALA A 131 -3.61 5.27 0.88
C ALA A 131 -4.01 4.93 2.32
N ALA A 132 -4.37 3.68 2.56
CA ALA A 132 -4.58 3.17 3.90
C ALA A 132 -3.97 1.78 4.06
N TRP A 133 -3.22 1.57 5.14
CA TRP A 133 -2.74 0.26 5.56
C TRP A 133 -3.63 -0.24 6.69
N THR A 134 -4.30 -1.35 6.48
CA THR A 134 -5.09 -2.02 7.52
C THR A 134 -4.30 -3.21 8.05
N PHE A 135 -4.15 -3.30 9.36
CA PHE A 135 -3.59 -4.48 10.01
C PHE A 135 -4.68 -5.20 10.80
N SER A 136 -4.56 -6.51 10.89
CA SER A 136 -5.54 -7.36 11.58
C SER A 136 -4.92 -8.11 12.75
N ASN A 137 -5.74 -8.38 13.77
CA ASN A 137 -5.35 -9.11 14.97
C ASN A 137 -4.11 -8.55 15.67
N GLY A 138 -4.00 -7.21 15.73
CA GLY A 138 -2.90 -6.49 16.36
C GLY A 138 -2.96 -6.57 17.89
N PHE A 139 -1.79 -6.70 18.52
CA PHE A 139 -1.62 -6.56 19.97
C PHE A 139 -0.25 -5.97 20.28
N PRO A 140 -0.10 -5.16 21.34
CA PRO A 140 1.16 -4.55 21.66
C PRO A 140 2.13 -5.58 22.26
N VAL A 141 3.37 -5.57 21.76
CA VAL A 141 4.46 -6.45 22.20
C VAL A 141 5.56 -5.72 22.95
N LYS A 142 5.62 -4.40 22.77
CA LYS A 142 6.59 -3.54 23.45
C LYS A 142 6.01 -2.16 23.67
N TRP A 143 6.25 -1.59 24.84
CA TRP A 143 5.99 -0.20 25.17
C TRP A 143 7.24 0.41 25.75
N GLU A 144 7.62 1.57 25.27
CA GLU A 144 8.74 2.36 25.75
C GLU A 144 8.19 3.72 26.21
N GLY A 145 8.37 4.00 27.49
CA GLY A 145 8.07 5.33 28.04
C GLY A 145 9.08 6.38 27.58
N PRO A 146 8.82 7.67 27.85
CA PRO A 146 9.71 8.73 27.47
C PRO A 146 11.04 8.63 28.23
N GLU A 147 12.13 8.97 27.53
CA GLU A 147 13.40 9.25 28.16
C GLU A 147 13.34 10.63 28.86
N LEU A 148 13.79 10.68 30.09
CA LEU A 148 13.71 11.89 30.93
C LEU A 148 15.12 12.40 31.21
N ASP A 149 15.44 13.58 30.68
CA ASP A 149 16.70 14.31 30.98
C ASP A 149 16.35 15.73 31.44
N ALA A 150 16.68 16.03 32.69
CA ALA A 150 16.40 17.34 33.29
C ALA A 150 17.24 18.48 32.67
N SER A 151 18.36 18.16 32.03
CA SER A 151 19.23 19.12 31.35
C SER A 151 18.87 19.29 29.85
N GLY A 152 18.07 18.39 29.30
CA GLY A 152 17.64 18.37 27.92
C GLY A 152 16.44 19.30 27.66
N ASN A 153 16.30 19.71 26.41
CA ASN A 153 15.14 20.45 25.90
C ASN A 153 14.32 19.64 24.88
N GLU A 154 14.39 18.31 24.97
CA GLU A 154 13.74 17.40 24.04
C GLU A 154 12.30 17.11 24.45
N VAL A 155 11.44 16.87 23.45
CA VAL A 155 10.07 16.46 23.69
C VAL A 155 10.04 15.01 24.15
N ALA A 156 9.40 14.75 25.30
CA ALA A 156 9.19 13.41 25.81
C ALA A 156 8.36 12.59 24.81
N ILE A 157 8.88 11.43 24.37
CA ILE A 157 8.24 10.57 23.35
C ILE A 157 8.02 9.20 23.94
N GLU A 158 6.81 8.67 23.80
CA GLU A 158 6.51 7.27 24.05
C GLU A 158 6.38 6.51 22.75
N THR A 159 6.72 5.22 22.77
CA THR A 159 6.67 4.34 21.62
C THR A 159 5.94 3.05 21.97
N ILE A 160 5.14 2.54 21.04
CA ILE A 160 4.51 1.22 21.12
C ILE A 160 4.82 0.41 19.87
N GLU A 161 5.13 -0.87 20.05
CA GLU A 161 5.27 -1.83 18.97
C GLU A 161 4.09 -2.82 18.99
N ILE A 162 3.52 -3.06 17.82
CA ILE A 162 2.34 -3.88 17.61
C ILE A 162 2.72 -5.05 16.72
N ALA A 163 2.58 -6.28 17.21
CA ALA A 163 2.57 -7.47 16.36
C ALA A 163 1.18 -7.66 15.77
N HIS A 164 1.11 -8.16 14.55
CA HIS A 164 -0.16 -8.35 13.83
C HIS A 164 -0.08 -9.57 12.89
N GLU A 165 -1.23 -10.06 12.44
CA GLU A 165 -1.32 -11.27 11.61
C GLU A 165 -1.57 -10.98 10.12
N GLY A 166 -1.82 -9.73 9.78
CA GLY A 166 -2.05 -9.32 8.40
C GLY A 166 -1.78 -7.84 8.18
N LEU A 167 -1.35 -7.48 6.96
CA LEU A 167 -1.16 -6.10 6.51
C LEU A 167 -1.67 -5.99 5.08
N THR A 168 -2.64 -5.12 4.85
CA THR A 168 -3.23 -4.89 3.53
C THR A 168 -3.14 -3.41 3.21
N LEU A 169 -2.66 -3.10 2.00
CA LEU A 169 -2.72 -1.75 1.44
C LEU A 169 -4.00 -1.63 0.61
N SER A 170 -4.83 -0.67 0.93
CA SER A 170 -6.01 -0.33 0.17
C SER A 170 -5.90 1.07 -0.41
N ASP A 171 -6.32 1.21 -1.66
CA ASP A 171 -6.51 2.51 -2.32
C ASP A 171 -7.90 3.08 -1.98
N ASP A 172 -8.38 2.88 -0.74
CA ASP A 172 -9.74 3.21 -0.35
C ASP A 172 -10.07 4.67 -0.60
N ASP A 173 -11.11 4.83 -1.39
CA ASP A 173 -11.93 6.02 -1.69
C ASP A 173 -11.51 6.89 -2.88
N LYS A 174 -11.43 6.27 -4.05
CA LYS A 174 -11.94 6.93 -5.25
C LYS A 174 -13.44 6.66 -5.38
N ASN A 175 -14.22 7.30 -4.52
CA ASN A 175 -15.67 7.39 -4.72
C ASN A 175 -16.07 8.86 -4.69
#